data_5b011987e1097596e4ea3cbf02290e44
#
_entry.id   5b011987e1097596e4ea3cbf02290e44
#
_cell.length_a   1.000
_cell.length_b   1.000
_cell.length_c   1.000
_cell.angle_alpha   90.00
_cell.angle_beta   90.00
_cell.angle_gamma   90.00
#
_symmetry.space_group_name_H-M   'P 1'
#
loop_
_entity.id
_entity.type
_entity.pdbx_description
1 polymer ?
#
loop_
_entity_poly.entity_id
_entity_poly.type
_entity_poly.pdbx_seq_one_letter_code
_entity_poly.pdbx_strand_id
1 'polypeptide(L)'
;MTGLLNRFRMRRQCLLAQDAVLHDTARVFNMAGNRPAIDIGRFTHVRGELLTFAHGGEIRIGEYCYIGEGARIWSARSIRLGNRVLIAHNVTIMDNLTHPIAAAARHDHFRQIIQTGHPRDLDLGERAVEIGDDAWIGCASVILRGVSLGKGAIIGAGSLVTESVAPWTIVGGNPARVIRELGPDER
;
A
#
# COMPACT_ATOMS: atom_id res chain seq x y z
N MET A 1 -15.89 23.61 -6.41
CA MET A 1 -15.76 22.93 -7.71
C MET A 1 -14.55 22.00 -7.83
N THR A 2 -13.52 22.13 -7.03
CA THR A 2 -12.28 21.30 -7.10
C THR A 2 -12.44 19.83 -6.70
N GLY A 3 -13.28 19.50 -5.73
CA GLY A 3 -13.43 18.12 -5.24
C GLY A 3 -14.10 17.16 -6.23
N LEU A 4 -15.13 17.60 -6.97
CA LEU A 4 -15.84 16.73 -7.93
C LEU A 4 -14.96 16.35 -9.13
N LEU A 5 -14.21 17.31 -9.67
CA LEU A 5 -13.25 17.08 -10.76
C LEU A 5 -12.13 16.12 -10.34
N ASN A 6 -11.63 16.25 -9.11
CA ASN A 6 -10.59 15.36 -8.58
C ASN A 6 -11.11 13.93 -8.44
N ARG A 7 -12.30 13.72 -7.88
CA ARG A 7 -12.93 12.39 -7.77
C ARG A 7 -13.14 11.74 -9.14
N PHE A 8 -13.57 12.51 -10.13
CA PHE A 8 -13.76 12.00 -11.50
C PHE A 8 -12.42 11.58 -12.13
N ARG A 9 -11.36 12.35 -11.92
CA ARG A 9 -10.01 12.02 -12.39
C ARG A 9 -9.48 10.73 -11.76
N MET A 10 -9.63 10.58 -10.45
CA MET A 10 -9.20 9.36 -9.72
C MET A 10 -9.93 8.11 -10.20
N ARG A 11 -11.26 8.18 -10.42
CA ARG A 11 -12.06 7.06 -10.92
C ARG A 11 -11.62 6.54 -12.29
N ARG A 12 -10.95 7.36 -13.08
CA ARG A 12 -10.37 6.96 -14.38
C ARG A 12 -9.07 6.17 -14.23
N GLN A 13 -8.43 6.22 -13.07
CA GLN A 13 -7.14 5.61 -12.83
C GLN A 13 -7.22 4.24 -12.15
N CYS A 14 -8.40 3.81 -11.71
CA CYS A 14 -8.60 2.55 -11.00
C CYS A 14 -9.93 1.89 -11.39
N LEU A 15 -10.05 0.59 -11.10
CA LEU A 15 -11.33 -0.08 -10.99
C LEU A 15 -11.87 0.22 -9.59
N LEU A 16 -13.12 0.66 -9.52
CA LEU A 16 -13.80 0.99 -8.28
C LEU A 16 -15.12 0.21 -8.27
N ALA A 17 -15.23 -0.74 -7.36
CA ALA A 17 -16.44 -1.52 -7.20
C ALA A 17 -17.62 -0.65 -6.74
N GLN A 18 -18.84 -1.18 -6.87
CA GLN A 18 -20.03 -0.55 -6.34
C GLN A 18 -19.87 -0.31 -4.82
N ASP A 19 -20.36 0.81 -4.33
CA ASP A 19 -20.32 1.22 -2.93
C ASP A 19 -18.90 1.46 -2.34
N ALA A 20 -17.84 1.36 -3.16
CA ALA A 20 -16.52 1.80 -2.76
C ALA A 20 -16.38 3.33 -2.88
N VAL A 21 -15.66 3.96 -1.93
CA VAL A 21 -15.60 5.41 -1.80
C VAL A 21 -14.15 5.91 -1.83
N LEU A 22 -13.85 6.77 -2.79
CA LEU A 22 -12.66 7.63 -2.76
C LEU A 22 -13.04 8.96 -2.12
N HIS A 23 -12.50 9.24 -0.93
CA HIS A 23 -12.74 10.49 -0.19
C HIS A 23 -11.98 11.67 -0.80
N ASP A 24 -12.27 12.89 -0.37
CA ASP A 24 -11.64 14.10 -0.91
C ASP A 24 -10.13 14.17 -0.66
N THR A 25 -9.66 13.54 0.41
CA THR A 25 -8.23 13.43 0.73
C THR A 25 -7.51 12.34 -0.05
N ALA A 26 -8.24 11.42 -0.69
CA ALA A 26 -7.65 10.35 -1.48
C ALA A 26 -6.82 10.88 -2.65
N ARG A 27 -5.80 10.12 -3.03
CA ARG A 27 -5.00 10.33 -4.25
C ARG A 27 -4.81 9.00 -4.96
N VAL A 28 -4.97 8.98 -6.27
CA VAL A 28 -4.72 7.78 -7.09
C VAL A 28 -3.82 8.18 -8.24
N PHE A 29 -2.65 7.56 -8.30
CA PHE A 29 -1.64 7.76 -9.35
C PHE A 29 -1.34 6.43 -10.02
N ASN A 30 -1.86 6.23 -11.21
CA ASN A 30 -1.56 5.06 -12.04
C ASN A 30 -0.62 5.51 -13.16
N MET A 31 0.70 5.45 -12.88
CA MET A 31 1.70 6.05 -13.77
C MET A 31 1.87 5.28 -15.08
N ALA A 32 1.57 3.98 -15.09
CA ALA A 32 1.57 3.15 -16.31
C ALA A 32 0.31 3.34 -17.16
N GLY A 33 -0.74 3.97 -16.62
CA GLY A 33 -2.02 4.15 -17.31
C GLY A 33 -2.87 2.88 -17.45
N ASN A 34 -2.48 1.79 -16.81
CA ASN A 34 -3.19 0.52 -16.80
C ASN A 34 -4.28 0.51 -15.73
N ARG A 35 -5.48 0.96 -16.06
CA ARG A 35 -6.58 1.10 -15.10
C ARG A 35 -6.84 -0.15 -14.23
N PRO A 36 -6.84 -1.39 -14.75
CA PRO A 36 -6.97 -2.61 -13.95
C PRO A 36 -5.84 -2.86 -12.94
N ALA A 37 -4.72 -2.14 -13.01
CA ALA A 37 -3.63 -2.30 -12.05
C ALA A 37 -3.99 -1.84 -10.63
N ILE A 38 -5.01 -1.01 -10.47
CA ILE A 38 -5.55 -0.63 -9.15
C ILE A 38 -7.01 -1.06 -9.12
N ASP A 39 -7.34 -1.98 -8.21
CA ASP A 39 -8.68 -2.53 -8.07
C ASP A 39 -9.13 -2.45 -6.61
N ILE A 40 -10.31 -1.85 -6.38
CA ILE A 40 -10.82 -1.52 -5.05
C ILE A 40 -12.19 -2.19 -4.88
N GLY A 41 -12.27 -3.11 -3.92
CA GLY A 41 -13.45 -3.88 -3.60
C GLY A 41 -14.58 -3.08 -2.98
N ARG A 42 -15.76 -3.72 -2.89
CA ARG A 42 -17.01 -3.11 -2.42
C ARG A 42 -16.89 -2.61 -0.97
N PHE A 43 -17.61 -1.54 -0.64
CA PHE A 43 -17.67 -0.95 0.69
C PHE A 43 -16.31 -0.54 1.28
N THR A 44 -15.28 -0.45 0.44
CA THR A 44 -13.95 0.00 0.85
C THR A 44 -13.85 1.51 0.77
N HIS A 45 -13.32 2.12 1.82
CA HIS A 45 -13.13 3.57 1.94
C HIS A 45 -11.66 3.94 1.85
N VAL A 46 -11.30 4.78 0.88
CA VAL A 46 -9.92 5.25 0.69
C VAL A 46 -9.82 6.75 0.98
N ARG A 47 -8.95 7.13 1.92
CA ARG A 47 -8.54 8.50 2.25
C ARG A 47 -7.08 8.76 1.95
N GLY A 48 -6.28 7.70 1.78
CA GLY A 48 -4.85 7.72 1.53
C GLY A 48 -4.49 7.80 0.05
N GLU A 49 -3.25 7.50 -0.25
CA GLU A 49 -2.66 7.54 -1.58
C GLU A 49 -2.38 6.13 -2.11
N LEU A 50 -2.83 5.84 -3.31
CA LEU A 50 -2.54 4.63 -4.06
C LEU A 50 -1.69 5.01 -5.27
N LEU A 51 -0.51 4.40 -5.43
CA LEU A 51 0.38 4.68 -6.54
C LEU A 51 0.91 3.40 -7.16
N THR A 52 0.78 3.24 -8.48
CA THR A 52 1.53 2.26 -9.26
C THR A 52 2.57 2.98 -10.11
N PHE A 53 3.80 2.43 -10.14
CA PHE A 53 4.93 3.04 -10.84
C PHE A 53 4.82 2.93 -12.36
N ALA A 54 5.62 3.71 -13.09
CA ALA A 54 5.60 3.72 -14.56
C ALA A 54 6.11 2.40 -15.16
N HIS A 55 6.97 1.66 -14.45
CA HIS A 55 7.56 0.38 -14.87
C HIS A 55 6.74 -0.84 -14.40
N GLY A 56 5.66 -0.64 -13.62
CA GLY A 56 4.80 -1.74 -13.18
C GLY A 56 4.05 -1.44 -11.89
N GLY A 57 3.46 -2.48 -11.33
CA GLY A 57 2.76 -2.46 -10.07
C GLY A 57 1.28 -2.79 -10.16
N GLU A 58 0.82 -3.50 -9.15
CA GLU A 58 -0.60 -3.80 -8.93
C GLU A 58 -0.97 -3.50 -7.49
N ILE A 59 -2.16 -2.93 -7.28
CA ILE A 59 -2.78 -2.76 -5.97
C ILE A 59 -4.17 -3.39 -6.02
N ARG A 60 -4.39 -4.43 -5.21
CA ARG A 60 -5.68 -5.08 -5.05
C ARG A 60 -6.15 -4.87 -3.61
N ILE A 61 -7.32 -4.30 -3.43
CA ILE A 61 -7.91 -4.06 -2.11
C ILE A 61 -9.25 -4.78 -2.07
N GLY A 62 -9.40 -5.66 -1.07
CA GLY A 62 -10.62 -6.41 -0.87
C GLY A 62 -11.82 -5.55 -0.44
N GLU A 63 -12.85 -6.20 0.08
CA GLU A 63 -14.08 -5.56 0.51
C GLU A 63 -14.00 -5.10 1.96
N TYR A 64 -14.80 -4.07 2.30
CA TYR A 64 -14.95 -3.54 3.67
C TYR A 64 -13.63 -3.07 4.29
N CYS A 65 -12.68 -2.60 3.47
CA CYS A 65 -11.41 -2.08 3.94
C CYS A 65 -11.47 -0.58 4.24
N TYR A 66 -10.58 -0.12 5.10
CA TYR A 66 -10.36 1.30 5.37
C TYR A 66 -8.90 1.66 5.16
N ILE A 67 -8.63 2.63 4.31
CA ILE A 67 -7.30 3.19 4.07
C ILE A 67 -7.29 4.62 4.61
N GLY A 68 -6.59 4.82 5.73
CA GLY A 68 -6.56 6.06 6.49
C GLY A 68 -5.92 7.22 5.74
N GLU A 69 -6.19 8.43 6.20
CA GLU A 69 -5.63 9.65 5.63
C GLU A 69 -4.10 9.69 5.79
N GLY A 70 -3.41 10.12 4.75
CA GLY A 70 -1.94 10.14 4.70
C GLY A 70 -1.30 8.76 4.55
N ALA A 71 -2.07 7.66 4.57
CA ALA A 71 -1.52 6.35 4.24
C ALA A 71 -1.08 6.30 2.77
N ARG A 72 0.04 5.61 2.49
CA ARG A 72 0.63 5.46 1.16
C ARG A 72 0.79 3.99 0.83
N ILE A 73 0.18 3.56 -0.27
CA ILE A 73 0.32 2.20 -0.82
C ILE A 73 0.95 2.36 -2.19
N TRP A 74 2.26 2.09 -2.30
CA TRP A 74 3.06 2.32 -3.49
C TRP A 74 3.60 1.01 -4.04
N SER A 75 3.12 0.61 -5.22
CA SER A 75 3.44 -0.67 -5.82
C SER A 75 4.18 -0.54 -7.15
N ALA A 76 5.28 -1.27 -7.26
CA ALA A 76 6.01 -1.52 -8.50
C ALA A 76 5.86 -2.98 -8.97
N ARG A 77 5.41 -3.89 -8.10
CA ARG A 77 5.14 -5.29 -8.41
C ARG A 77 3.71 -5.70 -8.05
N SER A 78 3.41 -5.91 -6.76
CA SER A 78 2.09 -6.30 -6.30
C SER A 78 1.92 -6.05 -4.80
N ILE A 79 0.87 -5.33 -4.44
CA ILE A 79 0.40 -5.18 -3.06
C ILE A 79 -1.05 -5.63 -3.01
N ARG A 80 -1.34 -6.65 -2.20
CA ARG A 80 -2.69 -7.21 -2.05
C ARG A 80 -3.16 -7.12 -0.61
N LEU A 81 -4.35 -6.58 -0.44
CA LEU A 81 -5.07 -6.53 0.81
C LEU A 81 -6.29 -7.45 0.70
N GLY A 82 -6.46 -8.31 1.68
CA GLY A 82 -7.66 -9.10 1.87
C GLY A 82 -8.88 -8.24 2.21
N ASN A 83 -9.89 -8.86 2.78
CA ASN A 83 -11.13 -8.20 3.18
C ASN A 83 -11.05 -7.69 4.62
N ARG A 84 -11.80 -6.63 4.95
CA ARG A 84 -11.93 -6.07 6.30
C ARG A 84 -10.59 -5.63 6.91
N VAL A 85 -9.66 -5.21 6.05
CA VAL A 85 -8.36 -4.69 6.48
C VAL A 85 -8.49 -3.24 6.91
N LEU A 86 -7.98 -2.93 8.10
CA LEU A 86 -7.95 -1.57 8.63
C LEU A 86 -6.53 -1.00 8.60
N ILE A 87 -6.31 -0.01 7.76
CA ILE A 87 -5.05 0.73 7.68
C ILE A 87 -5.28 2.11 8.28
N ALA A 88 -4.60 2.39 9.38
CA ALA A 88 -4.69 3.69 10.06
C ALA A 88 -3.98 4.80 9.27
N HIS A 89 -4.03 6.01 9.78
CA HIS A 89 -3.42 7.17 9.11
C HIS A 89 -1.89 7.10 9.09
N ASN A 90 -1.28 7.71 8.06
CA ASN A 90 0.17 7.82 7.85
C ASN A 90 0.92 6.48 7.77
N VAL A 91 0.24 5.38 7.49
CA VAL A 91 0.90 4.08 7.22
C VAL A 91 1.56 4.12 5.85
N THR A 92 2.75 3.51 5.72
CA THR A 92 3.42 3.36 4.44
C THR A 92 3.61 1.88 4.10
N ILE A 93 3.15 1.45 2.93
CA ILE A 93 3.32 0.08 2.41
C ILE A 93 4.00 0.20 1.06
N MET A 94 5.17 -0.44 0.91
CA MET A 94 5.93 -0.43 -0.33
C MET A 94 6.48 -1.81 -0.65
N ASP A 95 6.39 -2.19 -1.91
CA ASP A 95 6.89 -3.48 -2.41
C ASP A 95 8.25 -3.37 -3.12
N ASN A 96 8.92 -2.22 -3.05
CA ASN A 96 10.15 -1.90 -3.76
C ASN A 96 11.05 -0.96 -2.94
N LEU A 97 12.25 -0.67 -3.46
CA LEU A 97 13.25 0.20 -2.82
C LEU A 97 13.15 1.68 -3.23
N THR A 98 12.23 2.03 -4.14
CA THR A 98 12.08 3.38 -4.74
C THR A 98 13.26 3.88 -5.55
N HIS A 99 14.49 3.51 -5.19
CA HIS A 99 15.73 3.87 -5.90
C HIS A 99 16.75 2.72 -5.84
N PRO A 100 17.68 2.62 -6.82
CA PRO A 100 18.81 1.70 -6.77
C PRO A 100 19.68 1.90 -5.53
N ILE A 101 20.25 0.82 -4.99
CA ILE A 101 21.13 0.87 -3.81
C ILE A 101 22.48 1.51 -4.17
N ALA A 102 23.06 1.18 -5.34
CA ALA A 102 24.33 1.74 -5.78
C ALA A 102 24.24 3.25 -5.96
N ALA A 103 25.16 4.01 -5.37
CA ALA A 103 25.10 5.48 -5.32
C ALA A 103 25.06 6.11 -6.72
N ALA A 104 25.91 5.66 -7.65
CA ALA A 104 25.95 6.16 -9.02
C ALA A 104 24.63 5.89 -9.76
N ALA A 105 24.12 4.63 -9.70
CA ALA A 105 22.86 4.26 -10.32
C ALA A 105 21.67 5.03 -9.71
N ARG A 106 21.67 5.29 -8.40
CA ARG A 106 20.65 6.08 -7.72
C ARG A 106 20.66 7.54 -8.20
N HIS A 107 21.85 8.13 -8.38
CA HIS A 107 21.96 9.48 -8.93
C HIS A 107 21.48 9.54 -10.39
N ASP A 108 21.90 8.58 -11.21
CA ASP A 108 21.47 8.49 -12.63
C ASP A 108 19.95 8.30 -12.74
N HIS A 109 19.35 7.45 -11.92
CA HIS A 109 17.91 7.27 -11.84
C HIS A 109 17.19 8.59 -11.50
N PHE A 110 17.66 9.31 -10.46
CA PHE A 110 17.07 10.60 -10.09
C PHE A 110 17.23 11.64 -11.21
N ARG A 111 18.41 11.73 -11.82
CA ARG A 111 18.67 12.62 -12.97
C ARG A 111 17.71 12.34 -14.13
N GLN A 112 17.49 11.07 -14.46
CA GLN A 112 16.53 10.67 -15.50
C GLN A 112 15.11 11.11 -15.14
N ILE A 113 14.67 10.89 -13.90
CA ILE A 113 13.33 11.30 -13.45
C ILE A 113 13.08 12.79 -13.70
N ILE A 114 14.02 13.64 -13.33
CA ILE A 114 13.85 15.11 -13.47
C ILE A 114 14.01 15.62 -14.90
N GLN A 115 14.75 14.91 -15.76
CA GLN A 115 15.01 15.34 -17.14
C GLN A 115 14.00 14.79 -18.14
N THR A 116 13.60 13.53 -18.00
CA THR A 116 12.80 12.81 -19.00
C THR A 116 11.59 12.08 -18.41
N GLY A 117 11.45 12.07 -17.08
CA GLY A 117 10.38 11.38 -16.37
C GLY A 117 10.79 9.99 -15.86
N HIS A 118 9.85 9.31 -15.22
CA HIS A 118 10.10 8.00 -14.61
C HIS A 118 10.42 6.93 -15.68
N PRO A 119 11.55 6.19 -15.54
CA PRO A 119 11.90 5.11 -16.44
C PRO A 119 10.86 3.98 -16.38
N ARG A 120 10.70 3.25 -17.50
CA ARG A 120 9.79 2.11 -17.62
C ARG A 120 10.50 0.76 -17.57
N ASP A 121 11.82 0.77 -17.57
CA ASP A 121 12.66 -0.42 -17.46
C ASP A 121 13.65 -0.17 -16.32
N LEU A 122 13.31 -0.67 -15.14
CA LEU A 122 14.07 -0.45 -13.91
C LEU A 122 13.77 -1.56 -12.90
N ASP A 123 14.81 -2.18 -12.37
CA ASP A 123 14.73 -3.11 -11.24
C ASP A 123 15.00 -2.35 -9.93
N LEU A 124 14.00 -2.31 -9.06
CA LEU A 124 14.08 -1.73 -7.72
C LEU A 124 14.00 -2.80 -6.63
N GLY A 125 14.32 -4.04 -6.98
CA GLY A 125 14.31 -5.18 -6.05
C GLY A 125 12.91 -5.47 -5.52
N GLU A 126 11.91 -5.44 -6.38
CA GLU A 126 10.51 -5.56 -6.04
C GLU A 126 10.19 -6.93 -5.45
N ARG A 127 9.48 -6.93 -4.32
CA ARG A 127 8.94 -8.12 -3.67
C ARG A 127 7.51 -7.85 -3.23
N ALA A 128 6.58 -8.70 -3.66
CA ALA A 128 5.17 -8.55 -3.33
C ALA A 128 4.92 -8.41 -1.84
N VAL A 129 3.88 -7.65 -1.49
CA VAL A 129 3.36 -7.54 -0.11
C VAL A 129 1.94 -8.09 -0.10
N GLU A 130 1.68 -8.99 0.84
CA GLU A 130 0.38 -9.62 1.02
C GLU A 130 -0.14 -9.31 2.42
N ILE A 131 -1.38 -8.85 2.52
CA ILE A 131 -2.03 -8.53 3.79
C ILE A 131 -3.32 -9.34 3.88
N GLY A 132 -3.36 -10.26 4.82
CA GLY A 132 -4.50 -11.15 5.02
C GLY A 132 -5.75 -10.43 5.50
N ASP A 133 -6.88 -11.13 5.40
CA ASP A 133 -8.17 -10.65 5.91
C ASP A 133 -8.07 -10.23 7.38
N ASP A 134 -8.90 -9.29 7.80
CA ASP A 134 -9.04 -8.86 9.20
C ASP A 134 -7.77 -8.25 9.82
N ALA A 135 -6.72 -7.97 9.03
CA ALA A 135 -5.50 -7.34 9.54
C ALA A 135 -5.75 -5.88 9.95
N TRP A 136 -5.08 -5.45 11.03
CA TRP A 136 -5.11 -4.08 11.51
C TRP A 136 -3.69 -3.49 11.59
N ILE A 137 -3.44 -2.41 10.85
CA ILE A 137 -2.15 -1.73 10.81
C ILE A 137 -2.28 -0.38 11.52
N GLY A 138 -1.61 -0.27 12.66
CA GLY A 138 -1.57 0.93 13.49
C GLY A 138 -0.90 2.11 12.78
N CYS A 139 -1.25 3.31 13.21
CA CYS A 139 -0.82 4.55 12.56
C CYS A 139 0.72 4.70 12.51
N ALA A 140 1.19 5.42 11.48
CA ALA A 140 2.61 5.71 11.25
C ALA A 140 3.52 4.47 11.14
N SER A 141 2.96 3.28 10.87
CA SER A 141 3.74 2.06 10.64
C SER A 141 4.23 1.99 9.20
N VAL A 142 5.33 1.26 9.00
CA VAL A 142 5.93 1.01 7.69
C VAL A 142 6.00 -0.49 7.45
N ILE A 143 5.42 -0.95 6.33
CA ILE A 143 5.49 -2.34 5.87
C ILE A 143 6.42 -2.39 4.66
N LEU A 144 7.50 -3.15 4.77
CA LEU A 144 8.50 -3.24 3.72
C LEU A 144 8.19 -4.34 2.70
N ARG A 145 8.85 -4.25 1.56
CA ARG A 145 8.77 -5.21 0.45
C ARG A 145 9.01 -6.65 0.90
N GLY A 146 8.23 -7.57 0.36
CA GLY A 146 8.34 -9.01 0.62
C GLY A 146 7.70 -9.47 1.93
N VAL A 147 7.03 -8.58 2.65
CA VAL A 147 6.33 -8.91 3.90
C VAL A 147 4.95 -9.50 3.59
N SER A 148 4.59 -10.58 4.29
CA SER A 148 3.24 -11.09 4.34
C SER A 148 2.69 -10.95 5.77
N LEU A 149 1.55 -10.29 5.91
CA LEU A 149 0.80 -10.24 7.17
C LEU A 149 -0.31 -11.30 7.13
N GLY A 150 -0.29 -12.22 8.06
CA GLY A 150 -1.32 -13.25 8.18
C GLY A 150 -2.69 -12.67 8.54
N LYS A 151 -3.74 -13.48 8.34
CA LYS A 151 -5.11 -13.14 8.72
C LYS A 151 -5.18 -12.67 10.18
N GLY A 152 -5.87 -11.56 10.45
CA GLY A 152 -6.04 -11.01 11.79
C GLY A 152 -4.74 -10.53 12.46
N ALA A 153 -3.63 -10.36 11.72
CA ALA A 153 -2.41 -9.80 12.28
C ALA A 153 -2.62 -8.34 12.68
N ILE A 154 -2.05 -7.94 13.81
CA ILE A 154 -2.12 -6.57 14.31
C ILE A 154 -0.71 -5.98 14.37
N ILE A 155 -0.54 -4.84 13.73
CA ILE A 155 0.71 -4.07 13.74
C ILE A 155 0.53 -2.87 14.66
N GLY A 156 1.30 -2.82 15.73
CA GLY A 156 1.32 -1.69 16.67
C GLY A 156 1.74 -0.39 15.97
N ALA A 157 1.21 0.75 16.42
CA ALA A 157 1.53 2.05 15.85
C ALA A 157 3.04 2.34 15.84
N GLY A 158 3.53 3.05 14.82
CA GLY A 158 4.94 3.44 14.68
C GLY A 158 5.91 2.28 14.41
N SER A 159 5.41 1.12 14.00
CA SER A 159 6.25 -0.07 13.77
C SER A 159 6.93 -0.07 12.40
N LEU A 160 8.14 -0.63 12.34
CA LEU A 160 8.82 -0.99 11.09
C LEU A 160 8.78 -2.51 10.91
N VAL A 161 7.93 -2.99 10.00
CA VAL A 161 7.76 -4.41 9.71
C VAL A 161 8.69 -4.83 8.56
N THR A 162 9.70 -5.62 8.89
CA THR A 162 10.75 -6.11 7.98
C THR A 162 10.63 -7.59 7.66
N GLU A 163 9.82 -8.32 8.43
CA GLU A 163 9.62 -9.77 8.36
C GLU A 163 8.13 -10.09 8.35
N SER A 164 7.75 -11.22 7.77
CA SER A 164 6.37 -11.66 7.73
C SER A 164 5.81 -11.97 9.13
N VAL A 165 4.52 -11.70 9.32
CA VAL A 165 3.82 -11.85 10.59
C VAL A 165 2.81 -12.99 10.48
N ALA A 166 2.85 -13.92 11.43
CA ALA A 166 1.92 -15.04 11.48
C ALA A 166 0.46 -14.57 11.68
N PRO A 167 -0.55 -15.34 11.24
CA PRO A 167 -1.95 -15.03 11.53
C PRO A 167 -2.18 -14.84 13.04
N TRP A 168 -3.11 -13.92 13.37
CA TRP A 168 -3.56 -13.69 14.74
C TRP A 168 -2.45 -13.31 15.73
N THR A 169 -1.42 -12.62 15.21
CA THR A 169 -0.24 -12.21 15.99
C THR A 169 -0.17 -10.68 16.07
N ILE A 170 0.11 -10.17 17.26
CA ILE A 170 0.42 -8.75 17.49
C ILE A 170 1.93 -8.56 17.45
N VAL A 171 2.38 -7.63 16.60
CA VAL A 171 3.78 -7.20 16.54
C VAL A 171 3.89 -5.70 16.76
N GLY A 172 5.06 -5.23 17.23
CA GLY A 172 5.31 -3.80 17.43
C GLY A 172 6.79 -3.48 17.54
N GLY A 173 7.12 -2.21 17.35
CA GLY A 173 8.48 -1.68 17.49
C GLY A 173 9.23 -1.45 16.16
N ASN A 174 10.48 -1.00 16.26
CA ASN A 174 11.36 -0.73 15.13
C ASN A 174 12.77 -1.35 15.37
N PRO A 175 13.11 -2.49 14.70
CA PRO A 175 12.21 -3.31 13.90
C PRO A 175 11.10 -3.98 14.72
N ALA A 176 9.97 -4.30 14.10
CA ALA A 176 8.84 -4.94 14.76
C ALA A 176 9.22 -6.34 15.29
N ARG A 177 8.73 -6.66 16.49
CA ARG A 177 8.89 -7.98 17.12
C ARG A 177 7.53 -8.45 17.64
N VAL A 178 7.38 -9.76 17.76
CA VAL A 178 6.17 -10.37 18.31
C VAL A 178 5.97 -9.89 19.75
N ILE A 179 4.78 -9.39 20.04
CA ILE A 179 4.34 -9.05 21.38
C ILE A 179 3.60 -10.24 21.98
N ARG A 180 2.58 -10.77 21.27
CA ARG A 180 1.83 -11.97 21.63
C ARG A 180 0.96 -12.48 20.48
N GLU A 181 0.45 -13.66 20.64
CA GLU A 181 -0.66 -14.15 19.81
C GLU A 181 -2.02 -13.73 20.39
N LEU A 182 -3.03 -13.65 19.52
CA LEU A 182 -4.42 -13.40 19.91
C LEU A 182 -5.07 -14.68 20.45
N GLY A 183 -5.79 -14.54 21.55
CA GLY A 183 -6.60 -15.61 22.12
C GLY A 183 -7.81 -15.97 21.25
N PRO A 184 -8.50 -17.10 21.54
CA PRO A 184 -9.68 -17.52 20.78
C PRO A 184 -10.79 -16.46 20.72
N ASP A 185 -11.00 -15.72 21.80
CA ASP A 185 -12.05 -14.69 21.92
C ASP A 185 -11.70 -13.37 21.22
N GLU A 186 -10.47 -13.26 20.71
CA GLU A 186 -9.97 -12.07 19.99
C GLU A 186 -9.88 -12.29 18.46
N ARG A 187 -10.32 -13.45 17.96
CA ARG A 187 -10.17 -13.88 16.54
C ARG A 187 -11.42 -13.73 15.71
#